data_ca162b505c24d4dabd8a311312c1e667
#
_entry.id   ca162b505c24d4dabd8a311312c1e667
#
_cell.length_a   1.000
_cell.length_b   1.000
_cell.length_c   1.000
_cell.angle_alpha   90.00
_cell.angle_beta   90.00
_cell.angle_gamma   90.00
#
_symmetry.space_group_name_H-M   'P 1'
#
loop_
_entity.id
_entity.type
_entity.pdbx_description
1 polymer ?
#
loop_
_entity_poly.entity_id
_entity_poly.type
_entity_poly.pdbx_seq_one_letter_code
_entity_poly.pdbx_strand_id
1 'polypeptide(L)'
;MAGVLSVAATQNGAGAEGATQRGVVTIRTVEVGNPGNAPVGIVPFQGPPDQGIYSSCSGAPANCQLVGGVSYPYEIGELETTVGQYVTLLNTADPEGTNRRKLYVDNMNPTRWPKYGSIKRSTGRGVARGRHYSVAYPQWTDKPLGFANFLRAARFVNALANGDILSRTRSSANGFRFVTYRVRLSPNTEQGMYDLRGGRRPGATRTGSTGFVVPSQDEWIKAAYFDPAGGGTFSYWQYPTGPFDPPNVSSLNPSTGDVANAALQPLSSYSTSGPPNAPAGTFPTWCPPQAGQAACDNVNPLHLSPAVYQSLFQGNLSTVGQAGTTSPWGTRDQGGNVVEWTDTITPSPAGPQDARVWRRLHGGVSNAPAYQLWISAIGLQPQDNVFFDETYPWLGFRVGMIGG
;
A
#
# COMPACT_ATOMS: atom_id res chain seq x y z
N MET A 1 -23.11 -8.14 -33.03
CA MET A 1 -22.19 -9.16 -32.49
C MET A 1 -20.98 -8.42 -32.02
N ALA A 2 -20.88 -8.14 -30.73
CA ALA A 2 -19.74 -7.46 -30.11
C ALA A 2 -18.87 -8.54 -29.49
N GLY A 3 -17.65 -8.68 -30.00
CA GLY A 3 -16.67 -9.64 -29.50
C GLY A 3 -16.11 -9.16 -28.17
N VAL A 4 -16.30 -9.95 -27.13
CA VAL A 4 -15.66 -9.79 -25.83
C VAL A 4 -14.20 -10.25 -25.98
N LEU A 5 -13.26 -9.31 -25.99
CA LEU A 5 -11.85 -9.63 -25.83
C LEU A 5 -11.58 -9.98 -24.36
N SER A 6 -11.48 -11.26 -24.08
CA SER A 6 -10.96 -11.78 -22.84
C SER A 6 -9.44 -11.53 -22.81
N VAL A 7 -9.00 -10.61 -21.96
CA VAL A 7 -7.59 -10.49 -21.62
C VAL A 7 -7.24 -11.63 -20.65
N ALA A 8 -6.68 -12.67 -21.17
CA ALA A 8 -6.11 -13.74 -20.37
C ALA A 8 -4.92 -13.18 -19.59
N ALA A 9 -5.03 -13.14 -18.27
CA ALA A 9 -3.89 -12.94 -17.38
C ALA A 9 -2.95 -14.13 -17.59
N THR A 10 -1.80 -13.90 -18.17
CA THR A 10 -0.73 -14.89 -18.24
C THR A 10 -0.26 -15.18 -16.81
N GLN A 11 -0.70 -16.29 -16.27
CA GLN A 11 -0.09 -16.91 -15.10
C GLN A 11 1.35 -17.24 -15.48
N ASN A 12 2.30 -16.44 -15.00
CA ASN A 12 3.70 -16.85 -15.03
C ASN A 12 3.88 -17.99 -14.02
N GLY A 13 3.89 -19.20 -14.55
CA GLY A 13 4.19 -20.40 -13.79
C GLY A 13 5.54 -20.26 -13.08
N ALA A 14 5.54 -20.47 -11.77
CA ALA A 14 6.73 -20.64 -10.97
C ALA A 14 7.43 -21.97 -11.37
N GLY A 15 8.06 -21.98 -12.54
CA GLY A 15 8.94 -23.04 -13.01
C GLY A 15 10.38 -22.53 -13.02
N ALA A 16 11.22 -23.13 -12.17
CA ALA A 16 12.70 -23.20 -12.22
C ALA A 16 13.42 -22.14 -13.09
N GLU A 17 13.37 -20.87 -12.71
CA GLU A 17 14.29 -19.88 -13.25
C GLU A 17 15.58 -19.88 -12.43
N GLY A 18 16.68 -20.20 -13.11
CA GLY A 18 17.98 -20.45 -12.55
C GLY A 18 18.58 -19.29 -11.76
N ALA A 19 19.70 -19.53 -11.11
CA ALA A 19 20.47 -18.69 -10.18
C ALA A 19 20.73 -17.23 -10.62
N THR A 20 20.37 -16.82 -11.81
CA THR A 20 20.57 -15.49 -12.40
C THR A 20 19.50 -14.46 -12.06
N GLN A 21 18.39 -14.83 -11.42
CA GLN A 21 17.29 -13.91 -11.07
C GLN A 21 17.13 -13.63 -9.57
N ARG A 22 18.06 -14.07 -8.74
CA ARG A 22 17.98 -13.78 -7.30
C ARG A 22 18.08 -12.29 -7.05
N GLY A 23 17.19 -11.78 -6.16
CA GLY A 23 17.19 -10.38 -5.75
C GLY A 23 16.55 -9.43 -6.77
N VAL A 24 15.89 -9.92 -7.82
CA VAL A 24 15.23 -9.08 -8.82
C VAL A 24 13.76 -8.88 -8.47
N VAL A 25 13.32 -7.64 -8.53
CA VAL A 25 11.90 -7.25 -8.41
C VAL A 25 11.47 -6.51 -9.66
N THR A 26 10.17 -6.62 -9.96
CA THR A 26 9.53 -5.79 -10.99
C THR A 26 8.68 -4.74 -10.29
N ILE A 27 8.90 -3.46 -10.62
CA ILE A 27 8.12 -2.32 -10.15
C ILE A 27 7.47 -1.70 -11.37
N ARG A 28 6.15 -1.62 -11.36
CA ARG A 28 5.40 -0.89 -12.38
C ARG A 28 4.85 0.39 -11.80
N THR A 29 5.15 1.51 -12.45
CA THR A 29 4.73 2.85 -12.07
C THR A 29 3.81 3.45 -13.12
N VAL A 30 3.07 4.48 -12.75
CA VAL A 30 2.35 5.38 -13.66
C VAL A 30 3.04 6.74 -13.67
N GLU A 31 3.10 7.39 -14.85
CA GLU A 31 3.59 8.75 -14.97
C GLU A 31 2.51 9.75 -14.52
N VAL A 32 2.84 10.60 -13.54
CA VAL A 32 1.97 11.68 -13.04
C VAL A 32 2.51 13.01 -13.56
N GLY A 33 1.79 13.56 -14.50
CA GLY A 33 2.13 14.81 -15.18
C GLY A 33 1.55 16.05 -14.51
N ASN A 34 1.26 17.07 -15.33
CA ASN A 34 0.65 18.34 -14.91
C ASN A 34 1.40 19.01 -13.73
N PRO A 35 2.71 19.31 -13.89
CA PRO A 35 3.48 19.97 -12.84
C PRO A 35 2.93 21.35 -12.54
N GLY A 36 2.94 21.76 -11.27
CA GLY A 36 2.41 23.04 -10.83
C GLY A 36 0.87 23.08 -10.72
N ASN A 37 0.20 21.93 -10.69
CA ASN A 37 -1.23 21.89 -10.38
C ASN A 37 -1.55 22.59 -9.06
N ALA A 38 -2.65 23.32 -9.01
CA ALA A 38 -3.11 23.96 -7.78
C ALA A 38 -3.41 22.89 -6.71
N PRO A 39 -3.01 23.12 -5.44
CA PRO A 39 -3.42 22.29 -4.34
C PRO A 39 -4.91 22.47 -4.05
N VAL A 40 -5.49 21.51 -3.35
CA VAL A 40 -6.86 21.59 -2.84
C VAL A 40 -6.83 21.83 -1.33
N GLY A 41 -7.75 22.65 -0.84
CA GLY A 41 -7.99 22.83 0.60
C GLY A 41 -8.80 21.66 1.13
N ILE A 42 -8.33 21.01 2.18
CA ILE A 42 -9.09 20.00 2.90
C ILE A 42 -9.17 20.37 4.37
N VAL A 43 -10.34 20.15 4.95
CA VAL A 43 -10.51 20.12 6.40
C VAL A 43 -10.53 18.65 6.80
N PRO A 44 -9.60 18.21 7.67
CA PRO A 44 -9.60 16.85 8.16
C PRO A 44 -10.99 16.48 8.68
N PHE A 45 -11.53 15.41 8.17
CA PHE A 45 -12.89 14.96 8.44
C PHE A 45 -13.14 14.72 9.94
N GLN A 46 -14.21 15.30 10.47
CA GLN A 46 -14.64 15.16 11.86
C GLN A 46 -15.93 14.34 12.01
N GLY A 47 -16.46 13.83 10.89
CA GLY A 47 -17.73 13.06 10.84
C GLY A 47 -18.69 13.56 9.75
N PRO A 48 -19.66 12.72 9.30
CA PRO A 48 -20.65 13.17 8.32
C PRO A 48 -21.51 14.34 8.87
N PRO A 49 -21.99 15.27 8.01
CA PRO A 49 -22.08 15.20 6.54
C PRO A 49 -21.08 16.10 5.79
N ASP A 50 -20.13 16.73 6.46
CA ASP A 50 -19.25 17.70 5.80
C ASP A 50 -18.10 17.00 5.07
N GLN A 51 -18.02 17.17 3.76
CA GLN A 51 -16.99 16.54 2.93
C GLN A 51 -15.61 17.20 3.07
N GLY A 52 -15.54 18.37 3.70
CA GLY A 52 -14.29 19.05 4.05
C GLY A 52 -13.34 19.37 2.88
N ILE A 53 -13.88 19.52 1.66
CA ILE A 53 -13.11 19.86 0.46
C ILE A 53 -13.39 21.30 0.08
N TYR A 54 -12.31 22.08 -0.11
CA TYR A 54 -12.36 23.49 -0.45
C TYR A 54 -11.42 23.79 -1.61
N SER A 55 -11.80 24.72 -2.49
CA SER A 55 -10.90 25.18 -3.57
C SER A 55 -9.63 25.87 -3.04
N SER A 56 -9.70 26.42 -1.83
CA SER A 56 -8.57 27.01 -1.11
C SER A 56 -8.89 27.03 0.38
N CYS A 57 -7.90 27.31 1.22
CA CYS A 57 -8.13 27.49 2.66
C CYS A 57 -8.58 28.93 3.04
N SER A 58 -8.76 29.81 2.07
CA SER A 58 -9.28 31.15 2.32
C SER A 58 -10.77 31.09 2.69
N GLY A 59 -11.13 31.55 3.88
CA GLY A 59 -12.50 31.47 4.41
C GLY A 59 -12.95 30.08 4.88
N ALA A 60 -12.07 29.07 4.79
CA ALA A 60 -12.31 27.75 5.36
C ALA A 60 -11.99 27.70 6.86
N PRO A 61 -12.41 26.65 7.59
CA PRO A 61 -12.04 26.44 8.99
C PRO A 61 -10.52 26.53 9.23
N ALA A 62 -10.11 26.95 10.41
CA ALA A 62 -8.71 27.22 10.77
C ALA A 62 -7.78 25.99 10.64
N ASN A 63 -8.34 24.78 10.64
CA ASN A 63 -7.60 23.52 10.45
C ASN A 63 -7.53 23.07 8.99
N CYS A 64 -7.94 23.90 8.03
CA CYS A 64 -7.80 23.61 6.60
C CYS A 64 -6.32 23.47 6.22
N GLN A 65 -6.03 22.49 5.38
CA GLN A 65 -4.70 22.19 4.88
C GLN A 65 -4.73 22.17 3.35
N LEU A 66 -3.75 22.80 2.71
CA LEU A 66 -3.54 22.70 1.26
C LEU A 66 -2.71 21.46 0.96
N VAL A 67 -3.22 20.58 0.08
CA VAL A 67 -2.60 19.30 -0.26
C VAL A 67 -2.68 19.00 -1.75
N GLY A 68 -1.84 18.10 -2.24
CA GLY A 68 -1.87 17.57 -3.61
C GLY A 68 -1.21 18.46 -4.65
N GLY A 69 -0.63 19.61 -4.27
CA GLY A 69 0.13 20.48 -5.19
C GLY A 69 1.54 19.96 -5.38
N VAL A 70 1.92 19.58 -6.62
CA VAL A 70 3.26 19.08 -6.96
C VAL A 70 3.82 19.84 -8.16
N SER A 71 4.99 20.45 -7.99
CA SER A 71 5.60 21.35 -8.99
C SER A 71 6.43 20.64 -10.06
N TYR A 72 6.57 19.32 -10.02
CA TYR A 72 7.37 18.52 -10.93
C TYR A 72 6.61 17.26 -11.39
N PRO A 73 6.95 16.69 -12.55
CA PRO A 73 6.46 15.39 -12.96
C PRO A 73 7.17 14.29 -12.14
N TYR A 74 6.47 13.21 -11.87
CA TYR A 74 7.00 12.07 -11.13
C TYR A 74 6.31 10.78 -11.57
N GLU A 75 6.81 9.66 -11.10
CA GLU A 75 6.14 8.37 -11.24
C GLU A 75 5.75 7.83 -9.86
N ILE A 76 4.65 7.10 -9.79
CA ILE A 76 4.20 6.43 -8.57
C ILE A 76 3.81 4.99 -8.90
N GLY A 77 4.02 4.07 -7.97
CA GLY A 77 3.62 2.68 -8.14
C GLY A 77 2.16 2.56 -8.56
N GLU A 78 1.90 1.86 -9.66
CA GLU A 78 0.52 1.51 -10.05
C GLU A 78 -0.17 0.78 -8.91
N LEU A 79 0.57 -0.07 -8.22
CA LEU A 79 0.12 -0.97 -7.17
C LEU A 79 0.90 -0.73 -5.87
N GLU A 80 0.36 -1.24 -4.78
CA GLU A 80 1.04 -1.36 -3.49
C GLU A 80 2.23 -2.33 -3.60
N THR A 81 3.23 -2.15 -2.72
CA THR A 81 4.34 -3.10 -2.62
C THR A 81 3.85 -4.45 -2.11
N THR A 82 4.21 -5.54 -2.81
CA THR A 82 3.69 -6.87 -2.51
C THR A 82 4.55 -7.63 -1.51
N VAL A 83 3.95 -8.67 -0.91
CA VAL A 83 4.65 -9.62 -0.02
C VAL A 83 5.83 -10.27 -0.75
N GLY A 84 5.65 -10.68 -2.01
CA GLY A 84 6.70 -11.32 -2.82
C GLY A 84 7.90 -10.41 -3.07
N GLN A 85 7.64 -9.13 -3.39
CA GLN A 85 8.69 -8.12 -3.56
C GLN A 85 9.45 -7.90 -2.25
N TYR A 86 8.74 -7.86 -1.13
CA TYR A 86 9.38 -7.66 0.18
C TYR A 86 10.18 -8.88 0.66
N VAL A 87 9.71 -10.10 0.41
CA VAL A 87 10.47 -11.33 0.65
C VAL A 87 11.78 -11.33 -0.15
N THR A 88 11.75 -10.82 -1.36
CA THR A 88 12.96 -10.63 -2.19
C THR A 88 13.96 -9.67 -1.52
N LEU A 89 13.47 -8.54 -0.97
CA LEU A 89 14.30 -7.64 -0.16
C LEU A 89 14.91 -8.36 1.05
N LEU A 90 14.08 -9.06 1.83
CA LEU A 90 14.53 -9.75 3.04
C LEU A 90 15.69 -10.71 2.73
N ASN A 91 15.55 -11.55 1.71
CA ASN A 91 16.59 -12.49 1.30
C ASN A 91 17.83 -11.83 0.70
N THR A 92 17.71 -10.62 0.13
CA THR A 92 18.82 -9.86 -0.43
C THR A 92 19.60 -9.12 0.66
N ALA A 93 18.89 -8.42 1.55
CA ALA A 93 19.48 -7.55 2.56
C ALA A 93 19.89 -8.28 3.85
N ASP A 94 19.27 -9.42 4.12
CA ASP A 94 19.56 -10.30 5.26
C ASP A 94 19.72 -11.76 4.83
N PRO A 95 20.73 -12.07 4.01
CA PRO A 95 20.89 -13.39 3.42
C PRO A 95 21.22 -14.49 4.44
N GLU A 96 21.63 -14.14 5.65
CA GLU A 96 21.90 -15.06 6.75
C GLU A 96 20.70 -15.21 7.71
N GLY A 97 19.60 -14.50 7.47
CA GLY A 97 18.41 -14.58 8.30
C GLY A 97 18.61 -14.07 9.73
N THR A 98 19.58 -13.20 9.98
CA THR A 98 19.90 -12.68 11.32
C THR A 98 18.96 -11.59 11.80
N ASN A 99 18.30 -10.92 10.85
CA ASN A 99 17.38 -9.80 11.05
C ASN A 99 17.97 -8.61 11.86
N ARG A 100 19.27 -8.37 11.72
CA ARG A 100 19.98 -7.30 12.47
C ARG A 100 19.41 -5.91 12.21
N ARG A 101 18.87 -5.67 10.99
CA ARG A 101 18.28 -4.40 10.58
C ARG A 101 16.78 -4.30 10.88
N LYS A 102 16.19 -5.31 11.54
CA LYS A 102 14.77 -5.39 11.87
C LYS A 102 13.85 -5.16 10.65
N LEU A 103 14.28 -5.67 9.50
CA LEU A 103 13.45 -5.68 8.28
C LEU A 103 12.24 -6.58 8.45
N TYR A 104 12.41 -7.72 9.11
CA TYR A 104 11.34 -8.63 9.48
C TYR A 104 10.86 -8.35 10.91
N VAL A 105 9.57 -8.49 11.13
CA VAL A 105 8.95 -8.47 12.46
C VAL A 105 8.15 -9.75 12.65
N ASP A 106 8.12 -10.27 13.88
CA ASP A 106 7.49 -11.56 14.17
C ASP A 106 5.99 -11.57 13.85
N ASN A 107 5.34 -10.39 13.84
CA ASN A 107 3.96 -10.23 13.42
C ASN A 107 3.75 -10.56 11.92
N MET A 108 4.78 -10.52 11.10
CA MET A 108 4.72 -10.99 9.71
C MET A 108 4.57 -12.51 9.61
N ASN A 109 4.81 -13.25 10.71
CA ASN A 109 4.70 -14.70 10.72
C ASN A 109 3.25 -15.14 10.92
N PRO A 110 2.71 -16.05 10.09
CA PRO A 110 1.34 -16.55 10.24
C PRO A 110 1.09 -17.30 11.57
N THR A 111 2.11 -17.83 12.22
CA THR A 111 1.94 -18.42 13.55
C THR A 111 1.71 -17.37 14.64
N ARG A 112 2.20 -16.15 14.45
CA ARG A 112 2.00 -15.03 15.38
C ARG A 112 0.70 -14.27 15.08
N TRP A 113 0.45 -14.04 13.80
CA TRP A 113 -0.75 -13.36 13.30
C TRP A 113 -1.43 -14.20 12.20
N PRO A 114 -2.26 -15.15 12.56
CA PRO A 114 -2.83 -16.13 11.64
C PRO A 114 -3.52 -15.52 10.41
N LYS A 115 -4.22 -14.39 10.57
CA LYS A 115 -4.98 -13.76 9.48
C LYS A 115 -4.16 -12.87 8.54
N TYR A 116 -3.04 -12.33 9.05
CA TYR A 116 -2.29 -11.28 8.33
C TYR A 116 -0.83 -11.62 8.14
N GLY A 117 -0.31 -12.59 8.89
CA GLY A 117 1.07 -13.01 8.75
C GLY A 117 1.30 -13.70 7.41
N SER A 118 2.17 -13.13 6.61
CA SER A 118 2.37 -13.51 5.20
C SER A 118 3.78 -14.05 4.92
N ILE A 119 4.71 -13.90 5.86
CA ILE A 119 6.12 -14.22 5.66
C ILE A 119 6.60 -15.18 6.75
N LYS A 120 7.11 -16.34 6.33
CA LYS A 120 7.82 -17.28 7.22
C LYS A 120 9.30 -16.95 7.25
N ARG A 121 9.91 -17.02 8.44
CA ARG A 121 11.35 -16.95 8.64
C ARG A 121 11.87 -18.27 9.15
N SER A 122 12.86 -18.82 8.48
CA SER A 122 13.54 -20.05 8.85
C SER A 122 14.93 -19.73 9.41
N THR A 123 15.18 -20.16 10.68
CA THR A 123 16.43 -19.91 11.39
C THR A 123 17.25 -21.17 11.60
N GLY A 124 16.82 -22.33 11.06
CA GLY A 124 17.44 -23.63 11.24
C GLY A 124 18.83 -23.71 10.59
N ARG A 125 19.69 -24.60 11.16
CA ARG A 125 20.94 -24.99 10.53
C ARG A 125 20.65 -25.66 9.17
N GLY A 126 21.38 -25.30 8.11
CA GLY A 126 21.20 -25.87 6.78
C GLY A 126 20.30 -25.08 5.83
N VAL A 127 19.70 -23.99 6.31
CA VAL A 127 18.99 -23.05 5.41
C VAL A 127 20.03 -22.37 4.51
N ALA A 128 19.83 -22.48 3.21
CA ALA A 128 20.77 -21.88 2.25
C ALA A 128 20.72 -20.35 2.33
N ARG A 129 21.88 -19.74 2.16
CA ARG A 129 22.05 -18.27 2.14
C ARG A 129 21.08 -17.62 1.16
N GLY A 130 20.37 -16.58 1.62
CA GLY A 130 19.37 -15.85 0.82
C GLY A 130 18.06 -16.64 0.61
N ARG A 131 17.77 -17.63 1.48
CA ARG A 131 16.52 -18.40 1.49
C ARG A 131 15.88 -18.50 2.88
N HIS A 132 16.23 -17.59 3.78
CA HIS A 132 15.71 -17.58 5.14
C HIS A 132 14.26 -17.07 5.23
N TYR A 133 13.78 -16.38 4.20
CA TYR A 133 12.44 -15.81 4.17
C TYR A 133 11.67 -16.38 2.99
N SER A 134 10.42 -16.73 3.22
CA SER A 134 9.50 -17.20 2.18
C SER A 134 8.11 -16.64 2.38
N VAL A 135 7.36 -16.48 1.30
CA VAL A 135 5.92 -16.24 1.38
C VAL A 135 5.28 -17.42 2.09
N ALA A 136 4.39 -17.14 3.03
CA ALA A 136 3.79 -18.18 3.87
C ALA A 136 2.90 -19.14 3.06
N TYR A 137 2.19 -18.58 2.09
CA TYR A 137 1.32 -19.30 1.16
C TYR A 137 1.43 -18.68 -0.23
N PRO A 138 1.46 -19.48 -1.32
CA PRO A 138 1.67 -18.98 -2.68
C PRO A 138 0.72 -17.85 -3.10
N GLN A 139 -0.56 -17.92 -2.73
CA GLN A 139 -1.57 -16.93 -3.07
C GLN A 139 -1.36 -15.57 -2.38
N TRP A 140 -0.43 -15.47 -1.45
CA TRP A 140 -0.08 -14.20 -0.80
C TRP A 140 1.04 -13.44 -1.49
N THR A 141 1.67 -14.04 -2.51
CA THR A 141 2.79 -13.42 -3.24
C THR A 141 2.46 -12.04 -3.75
N ASP A 142 1.28 -11.89 -4.34
CA ASP A 142 0.82 -10.65 -4.96
C ASP A 142 -0.21 -9.88 -4.11
N LYS A 143 -0.33 -10.20 -2.82
CA LYS A 143 -1.08 -9.38 -1.88
C LYS A 143 -0.20 -8.24 -1.34
N PRO A 144 -0.81 -7.12 -0.91
CA PRO A 144 -0.03 -6.02 -0.35
C PRO A 144 0.73 -6.45 0.90
N LEU A 145 1.91 -5.90 1.08
CA LEU A 145 2.68 -6.09 2.30
C LEU A 145 1.96 -5.43 3.47
N GLY A 146 1.66 -6.21 4.51
CA GLY A 146 1.26 -5.71 5.81
C GLY A 146 2.44 -5.56 6.78
N PHE A 147 2.20 -5.00 7.97
CA PHE A 147 3.20 -4.82 9.01
C PHE A 147 4.43 -3.98 8.57
N ALA A 148 4.29 -3.15 7.56
CA ALA A 148 5.30 -2.18 7.21
C ALA A 148 5.29 -1.00 8.17
N ASN A 149 6.47 -0.48 8.52
CA ASN A 149 6.60 0.86 9.07
C ASN A 149 7.40 1.73 8.09
N PHE A 150 7.45 3.04 8.34
CA PHE A 150 8.17 3.94 7.44
C PHE A 150 9.64 3.52 7.22
N LEU A 151 10.36 3.09 8.26
CA LEU A 151 11.75 2.68 8.11
C LEU A 151 11.91 1.43 7.24
N ARG A 152 10.92 0.51 7.22
CA ARG A 152 10.91 -0.65 6.32
C ARG A 152 10.65 -0.22 4.88
N ALA A 153 9.70 0.70 4.67
CA ALA A 153 9.45 1.30 3.36
C ALA A 153 10.69 2.06 2.84
N ALA A 154 11.30 2.90 3.68
CA ALA A 154 12.52 3.63 3.34
C ALA A 154 13.70 2.70 2.98
N ARG A 155 13.86 1.58 3.68
CA ARG A 155 14.87 0.56 3.36
C ARG A 155 14.60 -0.14 2.04
N PHE A 156 13.32 -0.39 1.73
CA PHE A 156 12.95 -0.99 0.44
C PHE A 156 13.32 -0.05 -0.71
N VAL A 157 12.96 1.23 -0.62
CA VAL A 157 13.30 2.19 -1.68
C VAL A 157 14.80 2.48 -1.75
N ASN A 158 15.52 2.45 -0.63
CA ASN A 158 16.99 2.52 -0.65
C ASN A 158 17.61 1.32 -1.40
N ALA A 159 17.09 0.12 -1.18
CA ALA A 159 17.54 -1.08 -1.91
C ALA A 159 17.25 -0.99 -3.40
N LEU A 160 16.15 -0.36 -3.81
CA LEU A 160 15.84 -0.05 -5.21
C LEU A 160 16.80 1.00 -5.77
N ALA A 161 16.98 2.12 -5.06
CA ALA A 161 17.81 3.25 -5.51
C ALA A 161 19.29 2.89 -5.65
N ASN A 162 19.79 1.98 -4.80
CA ASN A 162 21.17 1.46 -4.85
C ASN A 162 21.30 0.21 -5.73
N GLY A 163 20.21 -0.27 -6.30
CA GLY A 163 20.17 -1.48 -7.11
C GLY A 163 20.52 -1.24 -8.57
N ASP A 164 20.69 -2.33 -9.31
CA ASP A 164 20.91 -2.29 -10.75
C ASP A 164 19.57 -2.28 -11.49
N ILE A 165 19.28 -1.26 -12.26
CA ILE A 165 18.13 -1.25 -13.19
C ILE A 165 18.50 -2.14 -14.39
N LEU A 166 17.95 -3.34 -14.41
CA LEU A 166 18.21 -4.33 -15.48
C LEU A 166 17.43 -4.00 -16.75
N SER A 167 16.24 -3.43 -16.60
CA SER A 167 15.45 -2.90 -17.72
C SER A 167 14.47 -1.83 -17.24
N ARG A 168 14.21 -0.88 -18.14
CA ARG A 168 13.15 0.15 -18.02
C ARG A 168 12.37 0.15 -19.32
N THR A 169 11.09 -0.17 -19.27
CA THR A 169 10.21 -0.21 -20.44
C THR A 169 9.03 0.72 -20.24
N ARG A 170 8.68 1.48 -21.26
CA ARG A 170 7.48 2.34 -21.28
C ARG A 170 6.38 1.65 -22.09
N SER A 171 5.16 1.79 -21.59
CA SER A 171 3.95 1.32 -22.28
C SER A 171 2.81 2.28 -22.03
N SER A 172 1.79 2.22 -22.89
CA SER A 172 0.55 3.00 -22.71
C SER A 172 -0.63 2.06 -22.84
N ALA A 173 -1.60 2.20 -21.94
CA ALA A 173 -2.85 1.45 -21.99
C ALA A 173 -3.96 2.30 -21.36
N ASN A 174 -5.15 2.29 -21.98
CA ASN A 174 -6.34 3.00 -21.50
C ASN A 174 -6.11 4.51 -21.23
N GLY A 175 -5.23 5.16 -22.00
CA GLY A 175 -4.88 6.57 -21.81
C GLY A 175 -3.80 6.85 -20.77
N PHE A 176 -3.39 5.86 -20.00
CA PHE A 176 -2.34 5.98 -19.00
C PHE A 176 -0.96 5.61 -19.53
N ARG A 177 0.07 6.20 -18.96
CA ARG A 177 1.47 5.90 -19.28
C ARG A 177 2.10 5.15 -18.11
N PHE A 178 2.67 4.00 -18.43
CA PHE A 178 3.31 3.12 -17.46
C PHE A 178 4.80 3.00 -17.74
N VAL A 179 5.56 2.88 -16.66
CA VAL A 179 6.98 2.54 -16.72
C VAL A 179 7.21 1.28 -15.88
N THR A 180 7.79 0.27 -16.48
CA THR A 180 8.10 -0.98 -15.78
C THR A 180 9.60 -1.08 -15.60
N TYR A 181 10.04 -1.18 -14.35
CA TYR A 181 11.42 -1.38 -13.94
C TYR A 181 11.64 -2.83 -13.51
N ARG A 182 12.68 -3.46 -14.02
CA ARG A 182 13.25 -4.66 -13.42
C ARG A 182 14.51 -4.26 -12.69
N VAL A 183 14.53 -4.42 -11.38
CA VAL A 183 15.64 -3.96 -10.53
C VAL A 183 16.21 -5.12 -9.75
N ARG A 184 17.54 -5.30 -9.83
CA ARG A 184 18.25 -6.14 -8.89
C ARG A 184 18.52 -5.32 -7.64
N LEU A 185 17.87 -5.70 -6.54
CA LEU A 185 17.97 -5.00 -5.27
C LEU A 185 19.40 -5.00 -4.72
N SER A 186 19.79 -3.88 -4.16
CA SER A 186 21.03 -3.79 -3.39
C SER A 186 20.83 -4.31 -1.96
N PRO A 187 21.82 -4.97 -1.35
CA PRO A 187 21.81 -5.26 0.09
C PRO A 187 22.03 -4.02 0.96
N ASN A 188 22.45 -2.89 0.37
CA ASN A 188 22.60 -1.61 1.09
C ASN A 188 21.23 -0.94 1.24
N THR A 189 20.65 -1.07 2.43
CA THR A 189 19.34 -0.51 2.79
C THR A 189 19.45 0.73 3.67
N GLU A 190 20.66 1.03 4.20
CA GLU A 190 20.84 2.08 5.21
C GLU A 190 21.21 3.43 4.61
N GLN A 191 21.63 3.46 3.37
CA GLN A 191 21.95 4.66 2.60
C GLN A 191 21.25 4.59 1.24
N GLY A 192 20.94 5.72 0.66
CA GLY A 192 20.26 5.86 -0.62
C GLY A 192 19.42 7.12 -0.59
N MET A 193 18.17 7.05 -0.97
CA MET A 193 17.26 8.18 -0.91
C MET A 193 17.01 8.65 0.55
N TYR A 194 17.18 7.77 1.53
CA TYR A 194 17.10 8.10 2.96
C TYR A 194 18.39 7.65 3.66
N ASP A 195 18.99 8.54 4.45
CA ASP A 195 20.13 8.16 5.33
C ASP A 195 19.60 7.58 6.63
N LEU A 196 19.69 6.28 6.77
CA LEU A 196 19.23 5.50 7.93
C LEU A 196 20.38 4.97 8.79
N ARG A 197 21.63 5.39 8.50
CA ARG A 197 22.82 4.95 9.25
C ARG A 197 22.74 5.36 10.72
N GLY A 198 23.27 4.50 11.60
CA GLY A 198 23.26 4.73 13.04
C GLY A 198 21.96 4.30 13.74
N GLY A 199 21.08 3.57 13.05
CA GLY A 199 19.91 2.93 13.66
C GLY A 199 18.58 3.60 13.35
N ARG A 200 17.77 3.84 14.37
CA ARG A 200 16.47 4.49 14.22
C ARG A 200 16.63 5.97 13.87
N ARG A 201 16.29 6.34 12.64
CA ARG A 201 16.22 7.75 12.21
C ARG A 201 14.79 8.10 11.79
N PRO A 202 13.89 8.34 12.74
CA PRO A 202 12.48 8.61 12.47
C PRO A 202 12.29 9.85 11.59
N GLY A 203 13.09 10.88 11.78
CA GLY A 203 13.08 12.12 11.03
C GLY A 203 13.85 12.07 9.70
N ALA A 204 14.23 10.89 9.18
CA ALA A 204 14.90 10.81 7.90
C ALA A 204 14.04 11.39 6.78
N THR A 205 14.61 12.33 6.02
CA THR A 205 14.02 12.96 4.83
C THR A 205 14.80 12.53 3.59
N ARG A 206 14.28 12.82 2.41
CA ARG A 206 14.97 12.58 1.14
C ARG A 206 16.31 13.31 1.13
N THR A 207 17.35 12.64 0.68
CA THR A 207 18.70 13.18 0.54
C THR A 207 19.01 13.57 -0.90
N GLY A 208 18.17 13.21 -1.85
CA GLY A 208 18.33 13.46 -3.28
C GLY A 208 17.04 13.86 -3.96
N SER A 209 17.17 14.37 -5.18
CA SER A 209 16.06 14.80 -6.05
C SER A 209 15.75 13.82 -7.18
N THR A 210 16.44 12.68 -7.23
CA THR A 210 16.27 11.67 -8.29
C THR A 210 16.41 10.27 -7.72
N GLY A 211 15.46 9.40 -8.02
CA GLY A 211 15.47 7.99 -7.61
C GLY A 211 14.16 7.51 -7.01
N PHE A 212 14.16 6.26 -6.57
CA PHE A 212 13.01 5.66 -5.89
C PHE A 212 12.81 6.28 -4.51
N VAL A 213 11.56 6.61 -4.17
CA VAL A 213 11.14 7.25 -2.92
C VAL A 213 9.92 6.54 -2.32
N VAL A 214 9.64 6.79 -1.05
CA VAL A 214 8.29 6.70 -0.52
C VAL A 214 7.58 7.99 -0.96
N PRO A 215 6.38 7.95 -1.55
CA PRO A 215 5.69 9.17 -1.99
C PRO A 215 5.47 10.13 -0.82
N SER A 216 5.54 11.44 -1.09
CA SER A 216 5.05 12.44 -0.16
C SER A 216 3.52 12.42 -0.13
N GLN A 217 2.92 13.07 0.88
CA GLN A 217 1.48 13.27 0.96
C GLN A 217 0.93 13.90 -0.33
N ASP A 218 1.59 14.94 -0.84
CA ASP A 218 1.10 15.66 -2.02
C ASP A 218 1.22 14.84 -3.29
N GLU A 219 2.33 14.09 -3.46
CA GLU A 219 2.48 13.15 -4.57
C GLU A 219 1.42 12.05 -4.51
N TRP A 220 1.18 11.48 -3.31
CA TRP A 220 0.20 10.43 -3.12
C TRP A 220 -1.23 10.92 -3.41
N ILE A 221 -1.61 12.09 -2.87
CA ILE A 221 -2.93 12.71 -3.05
C ILE A 221 -3.16 13.10 -4.51
N LYS A 222 -2.17 13.72 -5.16
CA LYS A 222 -2.28 14.06 -6.58
C LYS A 222 -2.52 12.83 -7.44
N ALA A 223 -1.78 11.76 -7.20
CA ALA A 223 -1.93 10.52 -7.96
C ALA A 223 -3.29 9.84 -7.72
N ALA A 224 -3.84 9.95 -6.51
CA ALA A 224 -5.10 9.32 -6.14
C ALA A 224 -6.33 10.09 -6.64
N TYR A 225 -6.30 11.43 -6.56
CA TYR A 225 -7.53 12.22 -6.65
C TYR A 225 -7.50 13.34 -7.71
N PHE A 226 -6.33 13.83 -8.12
CA PHE A 226 -6.27 14.95 -9.07
C PHE A 226 -6.60 14.51 -10.48
N ASP A 227 -7.70 15.03 -11.03
CA ASP A 227 -8.10 14.82 -12.41
C ASP A 227 -7.61 15.94 -13.31
N PRO A 228 -6.60 15.70 -14.19
CA PRO A 228 -6.09 16.72 -15.09
C PRO A 228 -7.08 17.15 -16.17
N ALA A 229 -8.15 16.36 -16.41
CA ALA A 229 -9.24 16.70 -17.32
C ALA A 229 -10.38 17.44 -16.62
N GLY A 230 -10.36 17.49 -15.28
CA GLY A 230 -11.33 18.23 -14.48
C GLY A 230 -11.23 19.72 -14.73
N GLY A 231 -12.28 20.31 -15.27
CA GLY A 231 -12.39 21.76 -15.49
C GLY A 231 -13.13 22.44 -14.34
N GLY A 232 -12.54 23.50 -13.74
CA GLY A 232 -13.23 24.33 -12.77
C GLY A 232 -12.81 24.13 -11.31
N THR A 233 -13.71 24.42 -10.37
CA THR A 233 -13.42 24.53 -8.92
C THR A 233 -12.99 23.22 -8.28
N PHE A 234 -13.26 22.08 -8.92
CA PHE A 234 -13.00 20.75 -8.39
C PHE A 234 -12.23 19.89 -9.39
N SER A 235 -10.92 20.10 -9.48
CA SER A 235 -10.01 19.18 -10.19
C SER A 235 -9.61 17.96 -9.36
N TYR A 236 -10.19 17.76 -8.17
CA TYR A 236 -9.92 16.62 -7.30
C TYR A 236 -11.19 15.81 -7.05
N TRP A 237 -11.08 14.53 -7.24
CA TRP A 237 -12.12 13.58 -6.90
C TRP A 237 -12.26 13.39 -5.38
N GLN A 238 -13.42 12.96 -4.94
CA GLN A 238 -13.65 12.63 -3.54
C GLN A 238 -13.08 11.26 -3.17
N TYR A 239 -13.18 10.31 -4.10
CA TYR A 239 -12.66 8.95 -3.99
C TYR A 239 -11.57 8.71 -5.04
N PRO A 240 -10.59 7.82 -4.79
CA PRO A 240 -9.62 7.48 -5.83
C PRO A 240 -10.25 6.82 -7.07
N THR A 241 -11.48 6.33 -6.93
CA THR A 241 -12.23 5.59 -7.94
C THR A 241 -13.32 6.41 -8.64
N GLY A 242 -13.55 7.64 -8.21
CA GLY A 242 -14.58 8.49 -8.79
C GLY A 242 -14.82 9.80 -8.03
N PRO A 243 -15.45 10.78 -8.70
CA PRO A 243 -15.59 12.13 -8.16
C PRO A 243 -16.52 12.25 -6.96
N PHE A 244 -17.60 11.46 -6.87
CA PHE A 244 -18.63 11.65 -5.86
C PHE A 244 -19.13 10.36 -5.20
N ASP A 245 -19.32 9.30 -5.98
CA ASP A 245 -19.95 8.07 -5.49
C ASP A 245 -18.93 7.13 -4.85
N PRO A 246 -19.25 6.53 -3.69
CA PRO A 246 -18.40 5.51 -3.10
C PRO A 246 -18.29 4.31 -4.05
N PRO A 247 -17.10 3.70 -4.15
CA PRO A 247 -16.95 2.47 -4.93
C PRO A 247 -17.77 1.34 -4.32
N ASN A 248 -18.08 0.31 -5.13
CA ASN A 248 -18.61 -0.93 -4.62
C ASN A 248 -17.57 -1.68 -3.80
N VAL A 249 -18.01 -2.46 -2.82
CA VAL A 249 -17.12 -3.30 -2.02
C VAL A 249 -16.67 -4.50 -2.84
N SER A 250 -15.36 -4.75 -2.86
CA SER A 250 -14.82 -5.98 -3.44
C SER A 250 -15.20 -7.19 -2.59
N SER A 251 -15.61 -8.27 -3.25
CA SER A 251 -15.77 -9.59 -2.62
C SER A 251 -14.66 -10.52 -3.12
N LEU A 252 -14.24 -11.46 -2.27
CA LEU A 252 -13.16 -12.38 -2.61
C LEU A 252 -13.70 -13.77 -2.95
N ASN A 253 -13.10 -14.41 -3.93
CA ASN A 253 -13.33 -15.82 -4.23
C ASN A 253 -12.76 -16.68 -3.09
N PRO A 254 -13.58 -17.51 -2.42
CA PRO A 254 -13.15 -18.30 -1.28
C PRO A 254 -12.08 -19.36 -1.62
N SER A 255 -11.97 -19.75 -2.88
CA SER A 255 -11.01 -20.77 -3.32
C SER A 255 -9.66 -20.19 -3.73
N THR A 256 -9.61 -18.95 -4.24
CA THR A 256 -8.38 -18.34 -4.76
C THR A 256 -7.90 -17.11 -3.97
N GLY A 257 -8.80 -16.48 -3.21
CA GLY A 257 -8.53 -15.19 -2.55
C GLY A 257 -8.52 -14.00 -3.50
N ASP A 258 -8.94 -14.18 -4.75
CA ASP A 258 -9.04 -13.14 -5.76
C ASP A 258 -10.38 -12.42 -5.71
N VAL A 259 -10.44 -11.23 -6.31
CA VAL A 259 -11.69 -10.47 -6.41
C VAL A 259 -12.71 -11.22 -7.28
N ALA A 260 -13.86 -11.54 -6.68
CA ALA A 260 -14.91 -12.34 -7.33
C ALA A 260 -15.93 -11.50 -8.10
N ASN A 261 -16.10 -10.21 -7.73
CA ASN A 261 -17.10 -9.32 -8.31
C ASN A 261 -16.50 -8.21 -9.18
N ALA A 262 -15.40 -8.49 -9.88
CA ALA A 262 -14.67 -7.53 -10.71
C ALA A 262 -15.53 -6.82 -11.78
N ALA A 263 -16.69 -7.36 -12.14
CA ALA A 263 -17.63 -6.74 -13.08
C ALA A 263 -18.40 -5.54 -12.48
N LEU A 264 -18.41 -5.38 -11.15
CA LEU A 264 -19.17 -4.32 -10.45
C LEU A 264 -18.31 -3.05 -10.26
N GLN A 265 -17.66 -2.57 -11.31
CA GLN A 265 -16.87 -1.34 -11.24
C GLN A 265 -17.75 -0.10 -10.97
N PRO A 266 -17.26 0.92 -10.24
CA PRO A 266 -15.96 0.99 -9.56
C PRO A 266 -15.88 0.13 -8.30
N LEU A 267 -14.73 -0.48 -8.02
CA LEU A 267 -14.47 -1.34 -6.85
C LEU A 267 -13.32 -0.84 -5.98
N SER A 268 -13.45 -1.06 -4.68
CA SER A 268 -12.36 -0.94 -3.71
C SER A 268 -12.47 -2.00 -2.61
N SER A 269 -11.35 -2.35 -2.01
CA SER A 269 -11.31 -3.27 -0.88
C SER A 269 -11.51 -2.50 0.43
N TYR A 270 -12.76 -2.34 0.84
CA TYR A 270 -13.18 -1.67 2.09
C TYR A 270 -14.42 -2.37 2.68
N SER A 271 -15.01 -1.84 3.75
CA SER A 271 -16.25 -2.35 4.35
C SER A 271 -17.38 -1.31 4.31
N THR A 272 -18.60 -1.71 3.95
CA THR A 272 -19.76 -0.80 3.93
C THR A 272 -20.28 -0.43 5.32
N SER A 273 -19.98 -1.23 6.34
CA SER A 273 -20.59 -1.12 7.66
C SER A 273 -19.64 -0.71 8.77
N GLY A 274 -18.36 -0.56 8.47
CA GLY A 274 -17.37 -0.44 9.54
C GLY A 274 -17.27 -1.72 10.40
N PRO A 275 -16.26 -1.89 11.25
CA PRO A 275 -16.30 -2.96 12.23
C PRO A 275 -17.45 -2.68 13.22
N PRO A 276 -18.36 -3.64 13.50
CA PRO A 276 -18.24 -5.09 13.31
C PRO A 276 -19.18 -5.72 12.25
N ASN A 277 -19.83 -4.95 11.41
CA ASN A 277 -20.93 -5.42 10.56
C ASN A 277 -20.57 -5.50 9.08
N ALA A 278 -19.54 -6.26 8.73
CA ALA A 278 -19.30 -6.59 7.33
C ALA A 278 -20.53 -7.29 6.72
N PRO A 279 -20.99 -6.92 5.49
CA PRO A 279 -22.08 -7.62 4.83
C PRO A 279 -21.83 -9.12 4.75
N ALA A 280 -22.89 -9.92 4.77
CA ALA A 280 -22.80 -11.37 4.56
C ALA A 280 -22.07 -11.64 3.24
N GLY A 281 -20.88 -12.29 3.32
CA GLY A 281 -19.99 -12.53 2.17
C GLY A 281 -18.76 -11.62 2.10
N THR A 282 -18.70 -10.52 2.84
CA THR A 282 -17.46 -9.80 3.11
C THR A 282 -16.84 -10.37 4.40
N PHE A 283 -15.55 -10.62 4.34
CA PHE A 283 -14.86 -11.40 5.35
C PHE A 283 -14.91 -10.78 6.73
N PRO A 284 -14.90 -11.67 7.74
CA PRO A 284 -15.18 -11.27 9.09
C PRO A 284 -14.07 -10.43 9.68
N THR A 285 -14.56 -9.47 10.42
CA THR A 285 -13.91 -8.66 11.40
C THR A 285 -12.75 -9.33 12.10
N TRP A 286 -11.71 -8.54 12.26
CA TRP A 286 -10.57 -8.76 13.10
C TRP A 286 -10.88 -9.65 14.32
N CYS A 287 -10.18 -10.76 14.43
CA CYS A 287 -10.15 -11.60 15.61
C CYS A 287 -8.90 -11.25 16.40
N PRO A 288 -9.03 -10.63 17.58
CA PRO A 288 -7.87 -10.30 18.39
C PRO A 288 -7.13 -11.58 18.81
N PRO A 289 -5.80 -11.55 18.91
CA PRO A 289 -5.00 -12.70 19.33
C PRO A 289 -5.38 -13.27 20.72
N GLN A 290 -6.09 -12.49 21.53
CA GLN A 290 -6.55 -12.82 22.87
C GLN A 290 -7.99 -13.37 22.91
N ALA A 291 -8.74 -13.26 21.82
CA ALA A 291 -10.03 -13.91 21.73
C ALA A 291 -9.81 -15.40 21.53
N GLY A 292 -10.38 -16.21 22.41
CA GLY A 292 -10.30 -17.67 22.29
C GLY A 292 -10.76 -18.15 20.91
N GLN A 293 -10.25 -19.30 20.47
CA GLN A 293 -10.52 -19.91 19.15
C GLN A 293 -12.02 -19.88 18.78
N ALA A 294 -12.92 -20.13 19.73
CA ALA A 294 -14.37 -20.14 19.53
C ALA A 294 -14.96 -18.77 19.09
N ALA A 295 -14.35 -17.65 19.48
CA ALA A 295 -14.80 -16.34 19.05
C ALA A 295 -14.42 -16.04 17.59
N CYS A 296 -13.41 -16.75 17.06
CA CYS A 296 -12.95 -16.63 15.68
C CYS A 296 -13.65 -17.63 14.76
N ASP A 297 -14.14 -18.76 15.28
CA ASP A 297 -14.85 -19.78 14.50
C ASP A 297 -16.21 -19.28 13.99
N ASN A 298 -16.86 -18.40 14.74
CA ASN A 298 -18.09 -17.73 14.30
C ASN A 298 -17.91 -16.76 13.13
N VAL A 299 -16.68 -16.44 12.79
CA VAL A 299 -16.32 -15.54 11.69
C VAL A 299 -15.71 -16.27 10.49
N ASN A 300 -15.73 -17.62 10.49
CA ASN A 300 -15.36 -18.45 9.36
C ASN A 300 -16.62 -19.04 8.68
N PRO A 301 -17.35 -18.25 7.85
CA PRO A 301 -18.64 -18.68 7.30
C PRO A 301 -18.53 -19.85 6.32
N LEU A 302 -17.31 -20.18 5.89
CA LEU A 302 -17.05 -21.28 4.97
C LEU A 302 -16.65 -22.58 5.69
N HIS A 303 -16.63 -22.58 7.04
CA HIS A 303 -16.24 -23.75 7.84
C HIS A 303 -14.90 -24.39 7.41
N LEU A 304 -14.01 -23.58 6.85
CA LEU A 304 -12.68 -24.02 6.44
C LEU A 304 -11.82 -24.27 7.68
N SER A 305 -10.87 -25.20 7.58
CA SER A 305 -9.87 -25.32 8.66
C SER A 305 -9.14 -23.97 8.82
N PRO A 306 -8.71 -23.60 10.04
CA PRO A 306 -8.00 -22.34 10.28
C PRO A 306 -6.83 -22.12 9.32
N ALA A 307 -6.07 -23.15 8.98
CA ALA A 307 -4.95 -23.07 8.05
C ALA A 307 -5.39 -22.74 6.61
N VAL A 308 -6.46 -23.38 6.12
CA VAL A 308 -7.00 -23.12 4.78
C VAL A 308 -7.63 -21.74 4.72
N TYR A 309 -8.42 -21.38 5.73
CA TYR A 309 -8.99 -20.03 5.82
C TYR A 309 -7.93 -18.95 5.81
N GLN A 310 -6.88 -19.10 6.60
CA GLN A 310 -5.74 -18.19 6.65
C GLN A 310 -4.98 -18.11 5.31
N SER A 311 -4.82 -19.24 4.62
CA SER A 311 -4.14 -19.28 3.33
C SER A 311 -4.89 -18.53 2.23
N LEU A 312 -6.24 -18.51 2.29
CA LEU A 312 -7.08 -17.88 1.29
C LEU A 312 -7.32 -16.39 1.55
N PHE A 313 -7.40 -16.02 2.85
CA PHE A 313 -7.95 -14.72 3.23
C PHE A 313 -7.02 -13.96 4.16
N GLN A 314 -5.95 -13.44 3.65
CA GLN A 314 -5.08 -12.54 4.39
C GLN A 314 -5.86 -11.27 4.84
N GLY A 315 -6.72 -11.44 5.86
CA GLY A 315 -7.44 -10.35 6.52
C GLY A 315 -8.30 -9.48 5.61
N ASN A 316 -8.93 -10.03 4.56
CA ASN A 316 -9.69 -9.33 3.50
C ASN A 316 -8.84 -8.52 2.51
N LEU A 317 -7.52 -8.66 2.53
CA LEU A 317 -6.70 -8.00 1.54
C LEU A 317 -6.88 -8.68 0.17
N SER A 318 -7.25 -7.90 -0.83
CA SER A 318 -7.30 -8.38 -2.21
C SER A 318 -5.87 -8.51 -2.79
N THR A 319 -5.72 -9.36 -3.79
CA THR A 319 -4.53 -9.32 -4.65
C THR A 319 -4.44 -7.92 -5.28
N VAL A 320 -3.26 -7.31 -5.25
CA VAL A 320 -3.07 -5.92 -5.71
C VAL A 320 -3.55 -5.74 -7.16
N GLY A 321 -4.24 -4.66 -7.43
CA GLY A 321 -4.79 -4.33 -8.76
C GLY A 321 -6.09 -5.04 -9.12
N GLN A 322 -6.55 -6.01 -8.36
CA GLN A 322 -7.77 -6.76 -8.70
C GLN A 322 -9.07 -6.05 -8.34
N ALA A 323 -9.07 -5.16 -7.36
CA ALA A 323 -10.22 -4.29 -7.10
C ALA A 323 -10.48 -3.31 -8.25
N GLY A 324 -9.51 -3.10 -9.10
CA GLY A 324 -9.64 -2.83 -10.53
C GLY A 324 -9.86 -1.40 -10.95
N THR A 325 -10.53 -0.56 -10.19
CA THR A 325 -10.79 0.81 -10.62
C THR A 325 -9.55 1.66 -10.48
N THR A 326 -9.23 2.42 -11.52
CA THR A 326 -8.06 3.29 -11.55
C THR A 326 -8.41 4.69 -11.06
N SER A 327 -7.41 5.34 -10.45
CA SER A 327 -7.41 6.78 -10.24
C SER A 327 -7.35 7.54 -11.58
N PRO A 328 -7.49 8.89 -11.57
CA PRO A 328 -7.31 9.71 -12.78
C PRO A 328 -5.97 9.52 -13.49
N TRP A 329 -4.96 9.00 -12.80
CA TRP A 329 -3.62 8.74 -13.34
C TRP A 329 -3.35 7.26 -13.64
N GLY A 330 -4.27 6.36 -13.29
CA GLY A 330 -4.13 4.93 -13.56
C GLY A 330 -3.52 4.13 -12.42
N THR A 331 -3.35 4.70 -11.22
CA THR A 331 -3.02 3.93 -10.01
C THR A 331 -4.22 3.10 -9.56
N ARG A 332 -3.98 2.02 -8.85
CA ARG A 332 -5.00 1.13 -8.28
C ARG A 332 -4.79 0.96 -6.79
N ASP A 333 -5.84 0.57 -6.08
CA ASP A 333 -5.84 0.28 -4.65
C ASP A 333 -5.36 1.45 -3.76
N GLN A 334 -5.38 2.72 -4.27
CA GLN A 334 -5.14 3.89 -3.42
C GLN A 334 -6.33 4.20 -2.50
N GLY A 335 -7.41 3.44 -2.60
CA GLY A 335 -8.53 3.47 -1.67
C GLY A 335 -8.82 2.08 -1.14
N GLY A 336 -8.63 1.83 0.14
CA GLY A 336 -8.80 0.53 0.77
C GLY A 336 -7.56 -0.35 0.72
N ASN A 337 -7.75 -1.65 0.84
CA ASN A 337 -6.72 -2.68 0.91
C ASN A 337 -5.77 -2.46 2.10
N VAL A 338 -4.64 -1.78 1.95
CA VAL A 338 -3.81 -1.32 3.07
C VAL A 338 -3.70 0.20 3.09
N VAL A 339 -3.62 0.79 4.28
CA VAL A 339 -3.27 2.20 4.42
C VAL A 339 -1.77 2.36 4.18
N GLU A 340 -1.40 3.41 3.47
CA GLU A 340 -0.07 3.56 2.93
C GLU A 340 0.75 4.66 3.60
N TRP A 341 2.01 4.34 3.91
CA TRP A 341 2.98 5.32 4.40
C TRP A 341 3.33 6.34 3.34
N THR A 342 3.38 7.61 3.77
CA THR A 342 4.06 8.67 3.03
C THR A 342 5.33 9.12 3.78
N ASP A 343 6.22 9.82 3.10
CA ASP A 343 7.41 10.36 3.75
C ASP A 343 7.18 11.73 4.43
N THR A 344 5.96 12.25 4.35
CA THR A 344 5.60 13.53 4.95
C THR A 344 5.55 13.44 6.47
N ILE A 345 6.41 14.25 7.11
CA ILE A 345 6.40 14.41 8.56
C ILE A 345 5.25 15.34 8.95
N THR A 346 4.54 14.97 10.00
CA THR A 346 3.41 15.75 10.53
C THR A 346 3.64 16.07 12.00
N PRO A 347 3.13 17.21 12.50
CA PRO A 347 3.14 17.50 13.92
C PRO A 347 2.47 16.39 14.74
N SER A 348 2.98 16.17 15.94
CA SER A 348 2.36 15.22 16.87
C SER A 348 0.95 15.65 17.25
N PRO A 349 -0.05 14.75 17.21
CA PRO A 349 -1.39 15.02 17.71
C PRO A 349 -1.41 15.23 19.25
N ALA A 350 -0.38 14.77 19.96
CA ALA A 350 -0.22 15.01 21.40
C ALA A 350 0.39 16.39 21.71
N GLY A 351 0.67 17.20 20.67
CA GLY A 351 1.21 18.56 20.81
C GLY A 351 2.74 18.62 20.84
N PRO A 352 3.30 19.83 20.99
CA PRO A 352 4.74 20.10 20.86
C PRO A 352 5.62 19.40 21.89
N GLN A 353 5.05 18.94 22.99
CA GLN A 353 5.78 18.21 24.04
C GLN A 353 6.09 16.76 23.65
N ASP A 354 5.46 16.24 22.61
CA ASP A 354 5.73 14.90 22.11
C ASP A 354 6.92 14.91 21.16
N ALA A 355 8.07 14.46 21.62
CA ALA A 355 9.30 14.38 20.86
C ALA A 355 9.31 13.30 19.76
N ARG A 356 8.21 12.53 19.60
CA ARG A 356 8.10 11.49 18.58
C ARG A 356 7.88 12.09 17.20
N VAL A 357 8.42 11.45 16.19
CA VAL A 357 8.20 11.83 14.79
C VAL A 357 6.98 11.10 14.24
N TRP A 358 6.04 11.85 13.74
CA TRP A 358 4.81 11.36 13.14
C TRP A 358 4.84 11.51 11.63
N ARG A 359 4.25 10.56 10.91
CA ARG A 359 4.15 10.62 9.45
C ARG A 359 2.73 10.36 9.00
N ARG A 360 2.38 10.93 7.85
CA ARG A 360 1.06 10.79 7.25
C ARG A 360 0.87 9.41 6.65
N LEU A 361 -0.38 8.95 6.76
CA LEU A 361 -0.91 7.73 6.13
C LEU A 361 -2.12 8.10 5.30
N HIS A 362 -2.35 7.39 4.21
CA HIS A 362 -3.47 7.61 3.31
C HIS A 362 -4.08 6.33 2.79
N GLY A 363 -5.34 6.39 2.31
CA GLY A 363 -6.00 5.35 1.53
C GLY A 363 -7.07 4.55 2.28
N GLY A 364 -7.11 4.62 3.62
CA GLY A 364 -8.00 3.75 4.39
C GLY A 364 -7.56 2.29 4.36
N VAL A 365 -8.35 1.41 4.92
CA VAL A 365 -8.03 -0.04 5.05
C VAL A 365 -9.19 -0.91 4.61
N SER A 366 -8.92 -2.17 4.31
CA SER A 366 -9.90 -3.15 3.80
C SER A 366 -11.12 -3.39 4.71
N ASN A 367 -11.04 -3.06 5.98
CA ASN A 367 -12.15 -3.20 6.94
C ASN A 367 -12.71 -1.86 7.43
N ALA A 368 -12.37 -0.77 6.77
CA ALA A 368 -12.85 0.57 7.11
C ALA A 368 -14.05 0.98 6.26
N PRO A 369 -14.90 1.88 6.73
CA PRO A 369 -16.02 2.42 5.95
C PRO A 369 -15.56 3.36 4.83
N ALA A 370 -16.42 3.55 3.83
CA ALA A 370 -16.11 4.31 2.61
C ALA A 370 -15.58 5.73 2.84
N TYR A 371 -16.01 6.41 3.90
CA TYR A 371 -15.51 7.76 4.19
C TYR A 371 -13.99 7.80 4.48
N GLN A 372 -13.38 6.70 4.88
CA GLN A 372 -11.92 6.63 5.03
C GLN A 372 -11.16 6.64 3.69
N LEU A 373 -11.87 6.47 2.58
CA LEU A 373 -11.33 6.59 1.23
C LEU A 373 -11.41 8.03 0.69
N TRP A 374 -12.01 8.96 1.41
CA TRP A 374 -12.12 10.36 0.97
C TRP A 374 -10.78 11.07 1.00
N ILE A 375 -10.60 11.99 0.08
CA ILE A 375 -9.43 12.88 0.07
C ILE A 375 -9.28 13.64 1.39
N SER A 376 -10.38 14.00 2.04
CA SER A 376 -10.43 14.69 3.33
C SER A 376 -10.24 13.78 4.55
N ALA A 377 -10.14 12.46 4.36
CA ALA A 377 -9.93 11.50 5.44
C ALA A 377 -8.53 11.57 6.09
N ILE A 378 -7.75 12.57 5.73
CA ILE A 378 -6.43 12.87 6.29
C ILE A 378 -6.58 13.40 7.73
N GLY A 379 -5.94 12.73 8.66
CA GLY A 379 -5.90 13.17 10.05
C GLY A 379 -7.08 12.75 10.93
N LEU A 380 -7.95 11.87 10.42
CA LEU A 380 -9.19 11.49 11.13
C LEU A 380 -9.05 10.32 12.08
N GLN A 381 -8.07 9.48 11.85
CA GLN A 381 -7.95 8.24 12.59
C GLN A 381 -6.63 8.25 13.36
N PRO A 382 -6.54 7.58 14.51
CA PRO A 382 -5.26 7.35 15.17
C PRO A 382 -4.22 6.71 14.23
N GLN A 383 -4.69 6.03 13.19
CA GLN A 383 -3.89 5.42 12.14
C GLN A 383 -3.24 6.43 11.18
N ASP A 384 -3.83 7.61 11.02
CA ASP A 384 -3.32 8.67 10.15
C ASP A 384 -2.05 9.33 10.70
N ASN A 385 -1.82 9.15 12.01
CA ASN A 385 -0.70 9.72 12.74
C ASN A 385 -0.02 8.68 13.65
N VAL A 386 0.13 7.45 13.17
CA VAL A 386 0.84 6.41 13.94
C VAL A 386 2.34 6.66 13.97
N PHE A 387 2.99 6.16 14.98
CA PHE A 387 4.43 6.26 15.09
C PHE A 387 5.12 5.57 13.91
N PHE A 388 6.20 6.15 13.43
CA PHE A 388 6.99 5.61 12.32
C PHE A 388 7.48 4.17 12.54
N ASP A 389 7.52 3.70 13.77
CA ASP A 389 7.99 2.35 14.13
C ASP A 389 6.88 1.38 14.55
N GLU A 390 5.63 1.84 14.62
CA GLU A 390 4.50 0.95 14.83
C GLU A 390 4.22 0.09 13.60
N THR A 391 3.79 -1.14 13.84
CA THR A 391 3.49 -2.11 12.80
C THR A 391 2.16 -2.78 13.05
N TYR A 392 1.21 -2.49 12.15
CA TYR A 392 -0.10 -3.10 12.13
C TYR A 392 -0.29 -3.91 10.83
N PRO A 393 -1.18 -4.91 10.83
CA PRO A 393 -1.39 -5.77 9.67
C PRO A 393 -1.85 -5.02 8.42
N TRP A 394 -2.46 -3.88 8.58
CA TRP A 394 -2.97 -3.04 7.51
C TRP A 394 -2.05 -1.88 7.09
N LEU A 395 -0.83 -1.81 7.61
CA LEU A 395 0.16 -0.80 7.22
C LEU A 395 1.02 -1.32 6.08
N GLY A 396 0.86 -0.71 4.92
CA GLY A 396 1.62 -0.96 3.71
C GLY A 396 2.27 0.30 3.14
N PHE A 397 2.73 0.23 1.91
CA PHE A 397 3.25 1.38 1.17
C PHE A 397 3.32 1.07 -0.32
N ARG A 398 3.41 2.11 -1.13
CA ARG A 398 3.83 2.03 -2.53
C ARG A 398 5.10 2.81 -2.75
N VAL A 399 5.77 2.59 -3.87
CA VAL A 399 6.97 3.32 -4.25
C VAL A 399 6.63 4.51 -5.14
N GLY A 400 7.47 5.55 -5.10
CA GLY A 400 7.50 6.62 -6.09
C GLY A 400 8.86 6.63 -6.80
N MET A 401 8.94 7.39 -7.90
CA MET A 401 10.17 7.68 -8.62
C MET A 401 10.16 9.14 -9.01
N ILE A 402 11.18 9.88 -8.61
CA ILE A 402 11.34 11.32 -8.92
C ILE A 402 12.57 11.54 -9.79
N GLY A 403 12.54 12.57 -10.66
CA GLY A 403 13.65 12.95 -11.52
C GLY A 403 14.03 11.89 -12.57
N GLY A 404 13.09 11.03 -13.00
CA GLY A 404 13.31 9.90 -13.90
C GLY A 404 13.22 10.21 -15.41
#